data_dc3d2c6e98fb2fa1abc51728e5b4a03d
#
_entry.id   dc3d2c6e98fb2fa1abc51728e5b4a03d
#
_cell.length_a   1.000
_cell.length_b   1.000
_cell.length_c   1.000
_cell.angle_alpha   90.00
_cell.angle_beta   90.00
_cell.angle_gamma   90.00
#
_symmetry.space_group_name_H-M   'P 1'
#
loop_
_entity.id
_entity.type
_entity.pdbx_description
1 polymer ?
#
loop_
_entity_poly.entity_id
_entity_poly.type
_entity_poly.pdbx_seq_one_letter_code
_entity_poly.pdbx_strand_id
1 'polypeptide(L)'
;MGATEGSAEQREIVATIREFVERDVVPVASELEHADEYPTALVETMKELGLFGVTIPEDYGGLGLDLSTYARIQVELSRGWMSLSGVLNTHFISAWMIREHGTEEQRARFLPRMATGELHFAYSMTEPHAGSDVQAIRTRAVREGDEYVITGQKMWATNGLRSSGVMLLAKTDPDADPPHRGMTAFIVEKESNVHDQPGLTVSRPLRKLGYKGVESTELVFDAFRTPAGSVLGGEEGLGFKQFMGGIE
;
A
#
# COMPACT_ATOMS: atom_id res chain seq x y z
N MET A 1 4.42 23.64 -20.50
CA MET A 1 5.25 22.46 -20.76
C MET A 1 4.31 21.38 -21.27
N GLY A 2 4.39 21.02 -22.56
CA GLY A 2 3.57 19.97 -23.16
C GLY A 2 3.92 18.64 -22.49
N ALA A 3 2.91 17.93 -21.99
CA ALA A 3 3.08 16.57 -21.54
C ALA A 3 3.67 15.77 -22.71
N THR A 4 4.86 15.21 -22.55
CA THR A 4 5.45 14.29 -23.52
C THR A 4 4.45 13.14 -23.70
N GLU A 5 3.86 13.04 -24.88
CA GLU A 5 3.08 11.86 -25.25
C GLU A 5 4.02 10.66 -25.11
N GLY A 6 3.71 9.73 -24.19
CA GLY A 6 4.52 8.53 -23.98
C GLY A 6 4.77 7.74 -25.26
N SER A 7 5.59 6.69 -25.21
CA SER A 7 5.86 5.80 -26.34
C SER A 7 4.56 5.26 -26.95
N ALA A 8 4.61 4.71 -28.16
CA ALA A 8 3.45 4.07 -28.79
C ALA A 8 2.88 2.95 -27.91
N GLU A 9 3.76 2.16 -27.31
CA GLU A 9 3.43 1.08 -26.39
C GLU A 9 2.71 1.59 -25.13
N GLN A 10 3.25 2.66 -24.51
CA GLN A 10 2.60 3.27 -23.33
C GLN A 10 1.19 3.81 -23.65
N ARG A 11 1.00 4.38 -24.85
CA ARG A 11 -0.33 4.82 -25.29
C ARG A 11 -1.29 3.64 -25.50
N GLU A 12 -0.80 2.52 -26.03
CA GLU A 12 -1.59 1.30 -26.23
C GLU A 12 -2.01 0.69 -24.89
N ILE A 13 -1.10 0.63 -23.90
CA ILE A 13 -1.44 0.21 -22.55
C ILE A 13 -2.55 1.06 -21.95
N VAL A 14 -2.42 2.39 -22.00
CA VAL A 14 -3.45 3.29 -21.47
C VAL A 14 -4.78 3.14 -22.22
N ALA A 15 -4.75 2.90 -23.53
CA ALA A 15 -5.95 2.64 -24.33
C ALA A 15 -6.65 1.33 -23.91
N THR A 16 -5.88 0.28 -23.66
CA THR A 16 -6.40 -1.00 -23.12
C THR A 16 -7.09 -0.81 -21.77
N ILE A 17 -6.50 -0.01 -20.89
CA ILE A 17 -7.12 0.28 -19.59
C ILE A 17 -8.40 1.10 -19.77
N ARG A 18 -8.43 2.04 -20.71
CA ARG A 18 -9.64 2.80 -21.04
C ARG A 18 -10.76 1.87 -21.52
N GLU A 19 -10.45 0.91 -22.39
CA GLU A 19 -11.42 -0.07 -22.89
C GLU A 19 -11.96 -0.95 -21.74
N PHE A 20 -11.09 -1.42 -20.85
CA PHE A 20 -11.50 -2.13 -19.63
C PHE A 20 -12.44 -1.28 -18.77
N VAL A 21 -12.09 -0.02 -18.55
CA VAL A 21 -12.91 0.89 -17.74
C VAL A 21 -14.29 1.10 -18.36
N GLU A 22 -14.39 1.36 -19.67
CA GLU A 22 -15.68 1.57 -20.34
C GLU A 22 -16.54 0.31 -20.36
N ARG A 23 -15.94 -0.83 -20.66
CA ARG A 23 -16.65 -2.09 -20.83
C ARG A 23 -17.08 -2.72 -19.51
N ASP A 24 -16.18 -2.76 -18.52
CA ASP A 24 -16.36 -3.58 -17.34
C ASP A 24 -16.59 -2.75 -16.06
N VAL A 25 -16.00 -1.56 -15.92
CA VAL A 25 -16.08 -0.76 -14.70
C VAL A 25 -17.30 0.14 -14.67
N VAL A 26 -17.46 0.99 -15.68
CA VAL A 26 -18.54 2.01 -15.71
C VAL A 26 -19.94 1.42 -15.52
N PRO A 27 -20.28 0.26 -16.12
CA PRO A 27 -21.62 -0.30 -15.97
C PRO A 27 -21.98 -0.73 -14.54
N VAL A 28 -21.00 -1.07 -13.71
CA VAL A 28 -21.23 -1.65 -12.36
C VAL A 28 -20.80 -0.73 -11.21
N ALA A 29 -20.02 0.31 -11.50
CA ALA A 29 -19.39 1.15 -10.48
C ALA A 29 -20.39 1.79 -9.52
N SER A 30 -21.52 2.32 -10.04
CA SER A 30 -22.53 2.98 -9.21
C SER A 30 -23.25 1.99 -8.28
N GLU A 31 -23.56 0.79 -8.75
CA GLU A 31 -24.21 -0.24 -7.94
C GLU A 31 -23.30 -0.70 -6.82
N LEU A 32 -22.05 -1.06 -7.13
CA LEU A 32 -21.06 -1.49 -6.14
C LEU A 32 -20.71 -0.40 -5.13
N GLU A 33 -20.59 0.86 -5.55
CA GLU A 33 -20.36 2.00 -4.66
C GLU A 33 -21.52 2.18 -3.67
N HIS A 34 -22.78 2.08 -4.11
CA HIS A 34 -23.95 2.20 -3.25
C HIS A 34 -24.13 1.01 -2.31
N ALA A 35 -23.76 -0.19 -2.76
CA ALA A 35 -23.79 -1.40 -1.95
C ALA A 35 -22.66 -1.47 -0.89
N ASP A 36 -21.67 -0.57 -0.94
CA ASP A 36 -20.45 -0.62 -0.11
C ASP A 36 -19.66 -1.92 -0.37
N GLU A 37 -19.65 -2.39 -1.64
CA GLU A 37 -19.12 -3.68 -2.04
C GLU A 37 -17.75 -3.55 -2.70
N TYR A 38 -16.83 -4.44 -2.28
CA TYR A 38 -15.49 -4.52 -2.88
C TYR A 38 -15.56 -5.17 -4.26
N PRO A 39 -14.92 -4.57 -5.28
CA PRO A 39 -15.02 -5.01 -6.67
C PRO A 39 -14.13 -6.22 -7.00
N THR A 40 -14.35 -7.36 -6.37
CA THR A 40 -13.47 -8.54 -6.47
C THR A 40 -13.20 -8.93 -7.93
N ALA A 41 -14.24 -9.02 -8.77
CA ALA A 41 -14.08 -9.42 -10.17
C ALA A 41 -13.23 -8.43 -10.97
N LEU A 42 -13.44 -7.11 -10.76
CA LEU A 42 -12.64 -6.07 -11.42
C LEU A 42 -11.18 -6.10 -10.95
N VAL A 43 -10.94 -6.37 -9.67
CA VAL A 43 -9.58 -6.48 -9.12
C VAL A 43 -8.84 -7.68 -9.69
N GLU A 44 -9.51 -8.83 -9.87
CA GLU A 44 -8.88 -9.99 -10.54
C GLU A 44 -8.53 -9.65 -12.00
N THR A 45 -9.41 -8.99 -12.75
CA THR A 45 -9.07 -8.49 -14.09
C THR A 45 -7.89 -7.52 -14.07
N MET A 46 -7.81 -6.63 -13.07
CA MET A 46 -6.66 -5.73 -12.90
C MET A 46 -5.34 -6.50 -12.67
N LYS A 47 -5.37 -7.64 -11.96
CA LYS A 47 -4.20 -8.52 -11.81
C LYS A 47 -3.82 -9.14 -13.15
N GLU A 48 -4.78 -9.69 -13.89
CA GLU A 48 -4.57 -10.27 -15.22
C GLU A 48 -3.98 -9.25 -16.23
N LEU A 49 -4.37 -7.98 -16.12
CA LEU A 49 -3.83 -6.87 -16.89
C LEU A 49 -2.45 -6.38 -16.39
N GLY A 50 -1.89 -6.99 -15.35
CA GLY A 50 -0.58 -6.64 -14.79
C GLY A 50 -0.54 -5.32 -14.02
N LEU A 51 -1.69 -4.75 -13.62
CA LEU A 51 -1.76 -3.43 -13.00
C LEU A 51 -1.09 -3.37 -11.63
N PHE A 52 -0.94 -4.48 -10.94
CA PHE A 52 -0.22 -4.55 -9.68
C PHE A 52 1.31 -4.41 -9.86
N GLY A 53 1.82 -4.78 -11.04
CA GLY A 53 3.24 -4.72 -11.39
C GLY A 53 3.66 -3.53 -12.25
N VAL A 54 2.79 -2.53 -12.49
CA VAL A 54 3.03 -1.44 -13.46
C VAL A 54 4.41 -0.80 -13.33
N THR A 55 4.84 -0.48 -12.13
CA THR A 55 6.12 0.22 -11.88
C THR A 55 7.18 -0.67 -11.26
N ILE A 56 6.86 -1.93 -10.99
CA ILE A 56 7.84 -2.92 -10.53
C ILE A 56 8.73 -3.28 -11.72
N PRO A 57 10.08 -3.30 -11.56
CA PRO A 57 10.99 -3.64 -12.66
C PRO A 57 10.72 -5.01 -13.28
N GLU A 58 11.03 -5.15 -14.56
CA GLU A 58 10.89 -6.42 -15.31
C GLU A 58 11.67 -7.57 -14.67
N ASP A 59 12.85 -7.30 -14.10
CA ASP A 59 13.67 -8.29 -13.38
C ASP A 59 12.92 -8.93 -12.20
N TYR A 60 11.89 -8.26 -11.68
CA TYR A 60 11.00 -8.78 -10.64
C TYR A 60 9.60 -9.15 -11.17
N GLY A 61 9.45 -9.30 -12.49
CA GLY A 61 8.21 -9.72 -13.13
C GLY A 61 7.14 -8.64 -13.27
N GLY A 62 7.49 -7.38 -13.07
CA GLY A 62 6.61 -6.22 -13.33
C GLY A 62 6.71 -5.72 -14.76
N LEU A 63 6.03 -4.62 -15.06
CA LEU A 63 6.02 -3.98 -16.39
C LEU A 63 7.10 -2.89 -16.53
N GLY A 64 7.76 -2.48 -15.46
CA GLY A 64 8.84 -1.49 -15.47
C GLY A 64 8.45 -0.10 -16.01
N LEU A 65 7.15 0.22 -16.03
CA LEU A 65 6.68 1.48 -16.62
C LEU A 65 7.01 2.69 -15.72
N ASP A 66 7.11 3.84 -16.36
CA ASP A 66 7.39 5.10 -15.67
C ASP A 66 6.18 5.63 -14.88
N LEU A 67 6.47 6.56 -13.97
CA LEU A 67 5.44 7.17 -13.13
C LEU A 67 4.40 7.95 -13.93
N SER A 68 4.78 8.52 -15.09
CA SER A 68 3.84 9.26 -15.93
C SER A 68 2.80 8.34 -16.58
N THR A 69 3.20 7.14 -16.97
CA THR A 69 2.29 6.10 -17.49
C THR A 69 1.39 5.57 -16.37
N TYR A 70 1.95 5.31 -15.19
CA TYR A 70 1.16 4.96 -14.00
C TYR A 70 0.09 6.02 -13.70
N ALA A 71 0.46 7.31 -13.70
CA ALA A 71 -0.49 8.39 -13.46
C ALA A 71 -1.63 8.41 -14.48
N ARG A 72 -1.34 8.15 -15.77
CA ARG A 72 -2.36 8.05 -16.82
C ARG A 72 -3.31 6.87 -16.60
N ILE A 73 -2.78 5.72 -16.19
CA ILE A 73 -3.59 4.55 -15.80
C ILE A 73 -4.50 4.90 -14.63
N GLN A 74 -3.98 5.58 -13.60
CA GLN A 74 -4.76 6.02 -12.44
C GLN A 74 -5.88 7.01 -12.84
N VAL A 75 -5.63 7.89 -13.80
CA VAL A 75 -6.66 8.80 -14.35
C VAL A 75 -7.78 8.00 -15.01
N GLU A 76 -7.47 7.01 -15.86
CA GLU A 76 -8.50 6.19 -16.52
C GLU A 76 -9.31 5.37 -15.49
N LEU A 77 -8.65 4.71 -14.54
CA LEU A 77 -9.34 3.96 -13.48
C LEU A 77 -10.26 4.87 -12.64
N SER A 78 -9.76 6.05 -12.24
CA SER A 78 -10.51 7.01 -11.44
C SER A 78 -11.70 7.61 -12.20
N ARG A 79 -11.59 7.76 -13.53
CA ARG A 79 -12.68 8.21 -14.39
C ARG A 79 -13.85 7.22 -14.38
N GLY A 80 -13.57 5.93 -14.36
CA GLY A 80 -14.60 4.89 -14.21
C GLY A 80 -15.09 4.75 -12.78
N TRP A 81 -14.16 4.55 -11.84
CA TRP A 81 -14.48 4.42 -10.42
C TRP A 81 -13.23 4.60 -9.57
N MET A 82 -13.16 5.69 -8.80
CA MET A 82 -12.00 6.06 -8.00
C MET A 82 -11.56 4.96 -7.01
N SER A 83 -12.47 4.09 -6.55
CA SER A 83 -12.14 2.98 -5.65
C SER A 83 -11.10 2.03 -6.23
N LEU A 84 -11.10 1.78 -7.55
CA LEU A 84 -10.08 0.93 -8.20
C LEU A 84 -8.68 1.56 -8.14
N SER A 85 -8.61 2.87 -8.30
CA SER A 85 -7.37 3.62 -8.09
C SER A 85 -6.83 3.43 -6.67
N GLY A 86 -7.73 3.44 -5.67
CA GLY A 86 -7.37 3.23 -4.27
C GLY A 86 -6.91 1.81 -3.95
N VAL A 87 -7.42 0.80 -4.64
CA VAL A 87 -6.92 -0.57 -4.50
C VAL A 87 -5.43 -0.63 -4.85
N LEU A 88 -5.00 0.05 -5.91
CA LEU A 88 -3.60 0.02 -6.37
C LEU A 88 -2.68 0.98 -5.61
N ASN A 89 -3.19 2.14 -5.16
CA ASN A 89 -2.30 3.22 -4.71
C ASN A 89 -1.43 2.84 -3.51
N THR A 90 -1.99 2.23 -2.46
CA THR A 90 -1.20 1.81 -1.28
C THR A 90 -0.23 0.69 -1.60
N HIS A 91 -0.61 -0.19 -2.51
CA HIS A 91 0.26 -1.24 -3.03
C HIS A 91 1.44 -0.65 -3.82
N PHE A 92 1.16 0.28 -4.73
CA PHE A 92 2.18 0.98 -5.52
C PHE A 92 3.21 1.69 -4.62
N ILE A 93 2.75 2.48 -3.62
CA ILE A 93 3.65 3.17 -2.69
C ILE A 93 4.54 2.16 -1.95
N SER A 94 3.95 1.07 -1.46
CA SER A 94 4.68 0.02 -0.74
C SER A 94 5.71 -0.69 -1.64
N ALA A 95 5.35 -0.99 -2.89
CA ALA A 95 6.27 -1.58 -3.86
C ALA A 95 7.43 -0.63 -4.20
N TRP A 96 7.13 0.66 -4.40
CA TRP A 96 8.14 1.68 -4.61
C TRP A 96 9.11 1.77 -3.42
N MET A 97 8.59 1.77 -2.18
CA MET A 97 9.43 1.81 -0.98
C MET A 97 10.36 0.59 -0.89
N ILE A 98 9.85 -0.62 -1.18
CA ILE A 98 10.68 -1.84 -1.17
C ILE A 98 11.73 -1.78 -2.29
N ARG A 99 11.36 -1.31 -3.48
CA ARG A 99 12.29 -1.15 -4.61
C ARG A 99 13.44 -0.20 -4.27
N GLU A 100 13.13 0.99 -3.74
CA GLU A 100 14.12 2.04 -3.48
C GLU A 100 14.95 1.80 -2.21
N HIS A 101 14.34 1.26 -1.17
CA HIS A 101 14.93 1.21 0.16
C HIS A 101 15.15 -0.21 0.70
N GLY A 102 14.53 -1.23 0.10
CA GLY A 102 14.65 -2.60 0.54
C GLY A 102 16.07 -3.17 0.34
N THR A 103 16.43 -4.14 1.16
CA THR A 103 17.62 -4.97 0.90
C THR A 103 17.38 -5.83 -0.35
N GLU A 104 18.44 -6.40 -0.92
CA GLU A 104 18.28 -7.31 -2.07
C GLU A 104 17.39 -8.51 -1.73
N GLU A 105 17.52 -9.04 -0.51
CA GLU A 105 16.68 -10.12 -0.02
C GLU A 105 15.20 -9.69 0.05
N GLN A 106 14.91 -8.49 0.55
CA GLN A 106 13.56 -7.94 0.61
C GLN A 106 12.99 -7.72 -0.79
N ARG A 107 13.76 -7.13 -1.71
CA ARG A 107 13.34 -6.96 -3.11
C ARG A 107 13.00 -8.29 -3.76
N ALA A 108 13.91 -9.26 -3.68
CA ALA A 108 13.72 -10.59 -4.28
C ALA A 108 12.55 -11.37 -3.66
N ARG A 109 12.28 -11.16 -2.37
CA ARG A 109 11.18 -11.84 -1.65
C ARG A 109 9.81 -11.24 -1.98
N PHE A 110 9.69 -9.92 -2.02
CA PHE A 110 8.40 -9.25 -2.05
C PHE A 110 7.97 -8.82 -3.46
N LEU A 111 8.87 -8.20 -4.24
CA LEU A 111 8.48 -7.57 -5.51
C LEU A 111 7.87 -8.54 -6.53
N PRO A 112 8.38 -9.78 -6.74
CA PRO A 112 7.77 -10.69 -7.70
C PRO A 112 6.33 -11.06 -7.35
N ARG A 113 6.05 -11.29 -6.06
CA ARG A 113 4.72 -11.62 -5.57
C ARG A 113 3.79 -10.41 -5.55
N MET A 114 4.35 -9.22 -5.38
CA MET A 114 3.61 -7.96 -5.52
C MET A 114 3.26 -7.67 -6.97
N ALA A 115 4.15 -7.94 -7.92
CA ALA A 115 3.92 -7.71 -9.35
C ALA A 115 2.71 -8.50 -9.89
N THR A 116 2.47 -9.68 -9.37
CA THR A 116 1.30 -10.52 -9.73
C THR A 116 0.03 -10.17 -8.96
N GLY A 117 0.14 -9.36 -7.89
CA GLY A 117 -0.95 -9.12 -6.95
C GLY A 117 -1.24 -10.30 -6.00
N GLU A 118 -0.35 -11.32 -5.93
CA GLU A 118 -0.40 -12.37 -4.91
C GLU A 118 -0.25 -11.76 -3.51
N LEU A 119 0.73 -10.87 -3.35
CA LEU A 119 0.87 -10.04 -2.17
C LEU A 119 0.29 -8.65 -2.46
N HIS A 120 -0.70 -8.26 -1.70
CA HIS A 120 -1.29 -6.93 -1.72
C HIS A 120 -0.92 -6.18 -0.45
N PHE A 121 -0.48 -4.93 -0.58
CA PHE A 121 -0.01 -4.13 0.55
C PHE A 121 -0.92 -2.95 0.89
N ALA A 122 -1.18 -2.78 2.19
CA ALA A 122 -1.66 -1.55 2.77
C ALA A 122 -0.49 -0.63 3.16
N TYR A 123 -0.77 0.66 3.27
CA TYR A 123 0.17 1.67 3.74
C TYR A 123 -0.38 2.31 5.01
N SER A 124 0.38 2.30 6.11
CA SER A 124 -0.15 2.63 7.42
C SER A 124 0.80 3.54 8.22
N MET A 125 0.44 4.81 8.26
CA MET A 125 1.18 5.88 8.91
C MET A 125 0.33 6.58 9.97
N THR A 126 -0.89 6.95 9.61
CA THR A 126 -1.82 7.77 10.40
C THR A 126 -2.31 7.05 11.65
N GLU A 127 -2.45 7.80 12.73
CA GLU A 127 -3.03 7.37 14.00
C GLU A 127 -4.23 8.24 14.40
N PRO A 128 -5.11 7.83 15.31
CA PRO A 128 -6.29 8.62 15.69
C PRO A 128 -5.97 10.07 16.10
N HIS A 129 -4.79 10.31 16.66
CA HIS A 129 -4.34 11.63 17.15
C HIS A 129 -3.21 12.24 16.30
N ALA A 130 -2.70 11.54 15.29
CA ALA A 130 -1.57 11.98 14.48
C ALA A 130 -1.81 11.68 12.99
N GLY A 131 -2.16 12.70 12.22
CA GLY A 131 -2.34 12.65 10.77
C GLY A 131 -1.38 13.63 10.09
N SER A 132 -1.72 14.92 10.02
CA SER A 132 -0.85 15.94 9.42
C SER A 132 0.48 16.09 10.16
N ASP A 133 0.46 15.99 11.48
CA ASP A 133 1.68 15.86 12.28
C ASP A 133 2.09 14.41 12.44
N VAL A 134 2.74 13.86 11.41
CA VAL A 134 3.23 12.47 11.40
C VAL A 134 4.24 12.20 12.51
N GLN A 135 5.01 13.20 12.94
CA GLN A 135 6.03 13.04 13.97
C GLN A 135 5.41 12.77 15.37
N ALA A 136 4.12 13.08 15.53
CA ALA A 136 3.38 12.82 16.77
C ALA A 136 2.86 11.38 16.92
N ILE A 137 3.17 10.45 15.99
CA ILE A 137 2.76 9.04 16.13
C ILE A 137 3.28 8.44 17.44
N ARG A 138 2.54 7.45 17.98
CA ARG A 138 2.83 6.79 19.25
C ARG A 138 2.99 5.28 19.14
N THR A 139 2.65 4.67 17.99
CA THR A 139 2.94 3.25 17.75
C THR A 139 4.41 3.00 17.93
N ARG A 140 4.75 2.03 18.80
CA ARG A 140 6.12 1.67 19.16
C ARG A 140 6.46 0.28 18.65
N ALA A 141 7.72 0.10 18.28
CA ALA A 141 8.32 -1.19 17.98
C ALA A 141 9.57 -1.37 18.86
N VAL A 142 9.50 -2.31 19.78
CA VAL A 142 10.59 -2.60 20.72
C VAL A 142 11.31 -3.86 20.28
N ARG A 143 12.63 -3.81 20.13
CA ARG A 143 13.41 -4.98 19.74
C ARG A 143 13.57 -5.95 20.90
N GLU A 144 13.22 -7.21 20.67
CA GLU A 144 13.41 -8.33 21.60
C GLU A 144 14.14 -9.46 20.88
N GLY A 145 15.46 -9.49 20.96
CA GLY A 145 16.29 -10.48 20.26
C GLY A 145 16.19 -10.32 18.73
N ASP A 146 15.70 -11.33 18.06
CA ASP A 146 15.55 -11.38 16.59
C ASP A 146 14.16 -10.93 16.10
N GLU A 147 13.36 -10.33 16.98
CA GLU A 147 12.01 -9.84 16.68
C GLU A 147 11.82 -8.40 17.16
N TYR A 148 10.78 -7.76 16.62
CA TYR A 148 10.19 -6.54 17.16
C TYR A 148 8.80 -6.82 17.71
N VAL A 149 8.51 -6.26 18.86
CA VAL A 149 7.19 -6.25 19.51
C VAL A 149 6.55 -4.89 19.23
N ILE A 150 5.47 -4.89 18.46
CA ILE A 150 4.77 -3.68 18.01
C ILE A 150 3.51 -3.50 18.85
N THR A 151 3.33 -2.27 19.40
CA THR A 151 2.15 -1.88 20.16
C THR A 151 1.70 -0.48 19.73
N GLY A 152 0.42 -0.33 19.41
CA GLY A 152 -0.16 0.95 18.99
C GLY A 152 -1.40 0.77 18.15
N GLN A 153 -1.89 1.88 17.60
CA GLN A 153 -3.10 1.90 16.78
C GLN A 153 -2.87 2.77 15.54
N LYS A 154 -3.23 2.23 14.40
CA LYS A 154 -3.24 2.95 13.11
C LYS A 154 -4.67 3.13 12.64
N MET A 155 -4.92 4.20 11.89
CA MET A 155 -6.24 4.57 11.39
C MET A 155 -6.19 4.89 9.90
N TRP A 156 -7.29 4.70 9.21
CA TRP A 156 -7.45 4.97 7.77
C TRP A 156 -6.57 4.10 6.88
N ALA A 157 -6.23 2.88 7.34
CA ALA A 157 -5.47 1.94 6.52
C ALA A 157 -6.33 1.45 5.35
N THR A 158 -6.11 2.02 4.17
CA THR A 158 -6.73 1.56 2.92
C THR A 158 -6.23 0.16 2.59
N ASN A 159 -7.11 -0.74 2.18
CA ASN A 159 -6.84 -2.17 1.99
C ASN A 159 -6.40 -2.90 3.28
N GLY A 160 -6.62 -2.34 4.46
CA GLY A 160 -6.07 -2.87 5.71
C GLY A 160 -6.57 -4.27 6.06
N LEU A 161 -7.80 -4.64 5.69
CA LEU A 161 -8.34 -5.99 5.89
C LEU A 161 -7.87 -6.94 4.77
N ARG A 162 -7.96 -6.52 3.51
CA ARG A 162 -7.70 -7.36 2.34
C ARG A 162 -6.24 -7.54 2.00
N SER A 163 -5.38 -6.65 2.46
CA SER A 163 -3.93 -6.79 2.25
C SER A 163 -3.36 -8.00 2.99
N SER A 164 -2.31 -8.57 2.43
CA SER A 164 -1.46 -9.59 3.05
C SER A 164 -0.17 -9.01 3.64
N GLY A 165 0.07 -7.72 3.42
CA GLY A 165 1.18 -6.97 4.00
C GLY A 165 0.80 -5.54 4.34
N VAL A 166 1.52 -4.96 5.28
CA VAL A 166 1.37 -3.56 5.70
C VAL A 166 2.75 -2.90 5.71
N MET A 167 2.91 -1.83 4.95
CA MET A 167 4.03 -0.91 5.13
C MET A 167 3.71 -0.04 6.33
N LEU A 168 4.37 -0.30 7.46
CA LEU A 168 4.04 0.28 8.77
C LEU A 168 5.12 1.26 9.22
N LEU A 169 4.72 2.47 9.66
CA LEU A 169 5.60 3.41 10.35
C LEU A 169 5.40 3.30 11.87
N ALA A 170 6.48 3.03 12.62
CA ALA A 170 6.46 2.97 14.08
C ALA A 170 7.71 3.64 14.67
N LYS A 171 7.68 3.98 15.96
CA LYS A 171 8.86 4.49 16.71
C LYS A 171 9.65 3.34 17.30
N THR A 172 10.93 3.25 16.95
CA THR A 172 11.92 2.39 17.60
C THR A 172 12.69 3.15 18.67
N ASP A 173 12.86 4.48 18.51
CA ASP A 173 13.42 5.37 19.52
C ASP A 173 12.45 6.54 19.78
N PRO A 174 11.64 6.48 20.85
CA PRO A 174 10.68 7.54 21.18
C PRO A 174 11.33 8.83 21.68
N ASP A 175 12.60 8.78 22.13
CA ASP A 175 13.34 9.88 22.74
C ASP A 175 14.29 10.55 21.75
N ALA A 176 14.32 10.12 20.49
CA ALA A 176 15.15 10.69 19.43
C ALA A 176 14.90 12.19 19.22
N ASP A 177 15.98 12.94 19.05
CA ASP A 177 15.97 14.37 18.70
C ASP A 177 16.74 14.58 17.37
N PRO A 178 16.10 15.07 16.30
CA PRO A 178 14.69 15.37 16.17
C PRO A 178 13.80 14.09 16.10
N PRO A 179 12.49 14.18 16.47
CA PRO A 179 11.61 13.02 16.65
C PRO A 179 11.50 12.08 15.44
N HIS A 180 11.63 12.62 14.21
CA HIS A 180 11.54 11.81 13.00
C HIS A 180 12.70 10.80 12.83
N ARG A 181 13.84 11.00 13.51
CA ARG A 181 14.97 10.06 13.51
C ARG A 181 14.72 8.80 14.34
N GLY A 182 13.71 8.83 15.19
CA GLY A 182 13.30 7.64 15.95
C GLY A 182 12.24 6.79 15.25
N MET A 183 11.88 7.12 14.02
CA MET A 183 10.85 6.42 13.25
C MET A 183 11.46 5.42 12.29
N THR A 184 10.89 4.22 12.26
CA THR A 184 11.35 3.09 11.43
C THR A 184 10.19 2.57 10.60
N ALA A 185 10.47 2.23 9.34
CA ALA A 185 9.55 1.57 8.44
C ALA A 185 9.67 0.06 8.55
N PHE A 186 8.54 -0.64 8.63
CA PHE A 186 8.46 -2.08 8.73
C PHE A 186 7.64 -2.67 7.59
N ILE A 187 8.11 -3.76 7.00
CA ILE A 187 7.37 -4.63 6.11
C ILE A 187 6.68 -5.69 6.98
N VAL A 188 5.44 -5.45 7.39
CA VAL A 188 4.68 -6.36 8.23
C VAL A 188 3.84 -7.29 7.36
N GLU A 189 4.03 -8.60 7.49
CA GLU A 189 3.15 -9.59 6.86
C GLU A 189 1.99 -9.93 7.81
N LYS A 190 0.79 -10.13 7.26
CA LYS A 190 -0.40 -10.50 7.99
C LYS A 190 -1.31 -11.41 7.15
N GLU A 191 -2.27 -12.07 7.78
CA GLU A 191 -3.27 -12.83 7.06
C GLU A 191 -4.30 -11.90 6.40
N SER A 192 -4.59 -12.16 5.12
CA SER A 192 -5.59 -11.41 4.34
C SER A 192 -7.00 -11.83 4.76
N ASN A 193 -7.92 -10.86 4.85
CA ASN A 193 -9.32 -11.05 5.21
C ASN A 193 -9.56 -11.64 6.63
N VAL A 194 -8.58 -11.49 7.53
CA VAL A 194 -8.66 -11.92 8.92
C VAL A 194 -8.73 -10.69 9.82
N HIS A 195 -9.78 -10.62 10.65
CA HIS A 195 -9.97 -9.52 11.59
C HIS A 195 -9.08 -9.65 12.82
N ASP A 196 -8.93 -10.85 13.36
CA ASP A 196 -8.17 -11.09 14.58
C ASP A 196 -7.12 -12.17 14.35
N GLN A 197 -5.87 -11.81 14.55
CA GLN A 197 -4.72 -12.71 14.51
C GLN A 197 -3.79 -12.38 15.67
N PRO A 198 -2.83 -13.23 16.05
CA PRO A 198 -1.99 -12.99 17.21
C PRO A 198 -1.36 -11.60 17.23
N GLY A 199 -1.76 -10.77 18.19
CA GLY A 199 -1.26 -9.41 18.39
C GLY A 199 -1.74 -8.35 17.38
N LEU A 200 -2.62 -8.67 16.44
CA LEU A 200 -3.15 -7.69 15.49
C LEU A 200 -4.65 -7.89 15.30
N THR A 201 -5.40 -6.83 15.60
CA THR A 201 -6.83 -6.72 15.27
C THR A 201 -7.04 -5.70 14.15
N VAL A 202 -7.78 -6.11 13.12
CA VAL A 202 -8.21 -5.24 12.01
C VAL A 202 -9.70 -4.94 12.21
N SER A 203 -10.06 -3.66 12.32
CA SER A 203 -11.45 -3.26 12.51
C SER A 203 -12.34 -3.67 11.33
N ARG A 204 -13.66 -3.61 11.53
CA ARG A 204 -14.60 -3.54 10.41
C ARG A 204 -14.32 -2.29 9.59
N PRO A 205 -14.67 -2.26 8.28
CA PRO A 205 -14.52 -1.09 7.45
C PRO A 205 -15.16 0.16 8.08
N LEU A 206 -14.41 1.27 8.07
CA LEU A 206 -14.90 2.56 8.51
C LEU A 206 -15.94 3.09 7.50
N ARG A 207 -17.02 3.68 8.00
CA ARG A 207 -18.03 4.29 7.13
C ARG A 207 -17.48 5.54 6.46
N LYS A 208 -17.65 5.62 5.16
CA LYS A 208 -17.21 6.75 4.33
C LYS A 208 -18.38 7.33 3.53
N LEU A 209 -18.26 8.59 3.15
CA LEU A 209 -19.24 9.27 2.29
C LEU A 209 -19.21 8.73 0.85
N GLY A 210 -18.01 8.44 0.35
CA GLY A 210 -17.72 7.85 -0.94
C GLY A 210 -16.44 7.03 -0.89
N TYR A 211 -15.96 6.55 -2.04
CA TYR A 211 -14.77 5.69 -2.11
C TYR A 211 -14.99 4.36 -1.39
N LYS A 212 -16.19 3.79 -1.58
CA LYS A 212 -16.67 2.68 -0.77
C LYS A 212 -16.24 1.31 -1.28
N GLY A 213 -15.91 1.19 -2.57
CA GLY A 213 -15.39 -0.04 -3.15
C GLY A 213 -14.01 -0.46 -2.68
N VAL A 214 -13.33 0.32 -1.85
CA VAL A 214 -12.11 -0.05 -1.15
C VAL A 214 -12.27 0.28 0.33
N GLU A 215 -11.97 -0.67 1.20
CA GLU A 215 -12.11 -0.45 2.64
C GLU A 215 -11.01 0.44 3.21
N SER A 216 -11.34 1.15 4.28
CA SER A 216 -10.41 1.79 5.20
C SER A 216 -10.66 1.25 6.59
N THR A 217 -9.63 0.83 7.30
CA THR A 217 -9.74 0.16 8.60
C THR A 217 -8.85 0.81 9.64
N GLU A 218 -9.08 0.43 10.90
CA GLU A 218 -8.12 0.60 11.97
C GLU A 218 -7.30 -0.69 12.11
N LEU A 219 -6.02 -0.54 12.45
CA LEU A 219 -5.13 -1.63 12.80
C LEU A 219 -4.68 -1.43 14.24
N VAL A 220 -5.03 -2.36 15.12
CA VAL A 220 -4.65 -2.34 16.53
C VAL A 220 -3.60 -3.41 16.76
N PHE A 221 -2.40 -2.97 17.09
CA PHE A 221 -1.26 -3.82 17.45
C PHE A 221 -1.18 -3.93 18.97
N ASP A 222 -1.31 -5.14 19.47
CA ASP A 222 -1.19 -5.47 20.89
C ASP A 222 -0.12 -6.54 21.07
N ALA A 223 1.10 -6.10 21.31
CA ALA A 223 2.30 -6.93 21.36
C ALA A 223 2.47 -7.82 20.10
N PHE A 224 2.15 -7.29 18.93
CA PHE A 224 2.35 -7.99 17.65
C PHE A 224 3.84 -8.24 17.40
N ARG A 225 4.19 -9.48 17.06
CA ARG A 225 5.57 -9.86 16.81
C ARG A 225 5.87 -9.94 15.32
N THR A 226 6.99 -9.35 14.92
CA THR A 226 7.51 -9.42 13.56
C THR A 226 9.02 -9.64 13.58
N PRO A 227 9.60 -10.41 12.64
CA PRO A 227 11.05 -10.64 12.59
C PRO A 227 11.85 -9.35 12.47
N ALA A 228 13.07 -9.31 12.99
CA ALA A 228 13.97 -8.16 12.85
C ALA A 228 14.25 -7.81 11.38
N GLY A 229 14.24 -8.80 10.48
CA GLY A 229 14.35 -8.60 9.04
C GLY A 229 13.17 -7.86 8.39
N SER A 230 12.09 -7.54 9.14
CA SER A 230 10.96 -6.71 8.68
C SER A 230 11.30 -5.23 8.60
N VAL A 231 12.40 -4.76 9.19
CA VAL A 231 12.85 -3.37 9.05
C VAL A 231 13.20 -3.11 7.59
N LEU A 232 12.55 -2.16 6.96
CA LEU A 232 12.79 -1.79 5.57
C LEU A 232 14.23 -1.29 5.37
N GLY A 233 15.00 -2.00 4.57
CA GLY A 233 16.42 -1.69 4.34
C GLY A 233 17.34 -2.12 5.47
N GLY A 234 16.82 -2.71 6.57
CA GLY A 234 17.61 -3.24 7.69
C GLY A 234 18.14 -2.18 8.66
N GLU A 235 17.82 -0.90 8.50
CA GLU A 235 18.31 0.20 9.33
C GLU A 235 17.16 0.97 9.99
N GLU A 236 17.24 1.13 11.32
CA GLU A 236 16.28 1.91 12.10
C GLU A 236 16.45 3.43 11.87
N GLY A 237 15.41 4.21 12.18
CA GLY A 237 15.46 5.67 12.16
C GLY A 237 15.29 6.32 10.78
N LEU A 238 15.19 5.55 9.71
CA LEU A 238 15.03 6.04 8.33
C LEU A 238 13.56 6.12 7.89
N GLY A 239 12.64 5.59 8.68
CA GLY A 239 11.24 5.39 8.30
C GLY A 239 10.53 6.66 7.86
N PHE A 240 10.74 7.78 8.54
CA PHE A 240 10.11 9.05 8.16
C PHE A 240 10.51 9.47 6.74
N LYS A 241 11.80 9.44 6.42
CA LYS A 241 12.32 9.80 5.09
C LYS A 241 11.80 8.85 4.01
N GLN A 242 11.79 7.55 4.30
CA GLN A 242 11.29 6.52 3.38
C GLN A 242 9.80 6.69 3.08
N PHE A 243 8.99 7.00 4.11
CA PHE A 243 7.55 7.23 3.97
C PHE A 243 7.24 8.53 3.21
N MET A 244 7.97 9.61 3.49
CA MET A 244 7.76 10.89 2.78
C MET A 244 8.13 10.77 1.30
N GLY A 245 9.26 10.12 0.97
CA GLY A 245 9.63 9.88 -0.43
C GLY A 245 8.64 9.01 -1.21
N GLY A 246 7.85 8.17 -0.52
CA GLY A 246 6.80 7.37 -1.17
C GLY A 246 5.54 8.15 -1.56
N ILE A 247 5.37 9.37 -1.06
CA ILE A 247 4.19 10.22 -1.30
C ILE A 247 4.52 11.53 -2.03
N GLU A 248 5.79 11.83 -2.28
CA GLU A 248 6.28 12.94 -3.12
C GLU A 248 6.23 12.56 -4.61
#